data_65e58ab79c5ae55ff6f217c09d235066
#
_entry.id   65e58ab79c5ae55ff6f217c09d235066
#
_cell.length_a   1.000
_cell.length_b   1.000
_cell.length_c   1.000
_cell.angle_alpha   90.00
_cell.angle_beta   90.00
_cell.angle_gamma   90.00
#
_symmetry.space_group_name_H-M   'P 1'
#
loop_
_entity.id
_entity.type
_entity.pdbx_description
1 polymer ?
#
loop_
_entity_poly.entity_id
_entity_poly.type
_entity_poly.pdbx_seq_one_letter_code
_entity_poly.pdbx_strand_id
1 'polypeptide(L)'
;MEAYLDNAATTRPSKAVIEKVCSSLGEVWGNTSSLHRVGMAADDAVSEARAIIASGIGAQKEEIIFNASASEGNNQVIKSFIREGAHFITTSTEHPSVMRSMEYAERSGVEVTRLKTDRYGNLDLDEFRASLRKNTSLVSAMMVNNETGAINPIDEIDSAIKESGSRARLHVDAVQGLMKLPIDVRKSGIDFLTASAHKVHGPKGVGMLYVRKGLKLESLVHGGSHEMGMRAGTLNVSGILGFAESIREMSPNINEHYNRAYQLKKRLYEGLTQVEGIVVNSPLEYTSPYILSISAPFLRGEVLLRYLSEKGVCVSTGSACSSNSTKDSHVLSAMGLSQKEIKGSVRLSLSPMTSDDEIAYALEAMKEAFSFLRRK
;
A
#
# COMPACT_ATOMS: atom_id res chain seq x y z
N MET A 1 -2.14 28.28 -6.55
CA MET A 1 -2.06 27.32 -5.41
C MET A 1 -1.77 25.96 -6.00
N GLU A 2 -1.01 25.11 -5.29
CA GLU A 2 -0.84 23.70 -5.67
C GLU A 2 -1.58 22.84 -4.64
N ALA A 3 -2.38 21.87 -5.10
CA ALA A 3 -3.07 20.89 -4.26
C ALA A 3 -2.59 19.48 -4.64
N TYR A 4 -1.82 18.83 -3.76
CA TYR A 4 -1.28 17.50 -4.00
C TYR A 4 -2.20 16.41 -3.43
N LEU A 5 -3.03 15.84 -4.29
CA LEU A 5 -4.00 14.79 -3.96
C LEU A 5 -3.67 13.44 -4.64
N ASP A 6 -2.37 13.13 -4.76
CA ASP A 6 -1.89 11.84 -5.30
C ASP A 6 -0.97 11.09 -4.31
N ASN A 7 -1.29 11.19 -3.01
CA ASN A 7 -0.52 10.57 -1.94
C ASN A 7 -0.51 9.03 -1.97
N ALA A 8 -1.47 8.39 -2.62
CA ALA A 8 -1.47 6.95 -2.82
C ALA A 8 -0.42 6.49 -3.86
N ALA A 9 0.03 7.38 -4.76
CA ALA A 9 1.15 7.10 -5.65
C ALA A 9 2.49 7.28 -4.94
N THR A 10 2.70 8.39 -4.25
CA THR A 10 3.86 8.66 -3.38
C THR A 10 3.53 9.84 -2.47
N THR A 11 4.10 9.87 -1.29
CA THR A 11 3.98 11.03 -0.40
C THR A 11 5.24 11.89 -0.44
N ARG A 12 5.09 13.18 -0.15
CA ARG A 12 6.23 14.08 0.06
C ARG A 12 6.91 13.72 1.38
N PRO A 13 8.23 13.50 1.42
CA PRO A 13 8.94 13.34 2.68
C PRO A 13 8.76 14.54 3.59
N SER A 14 8.64 14.31 4.90
CA SER A 14 8.59 15.40 5.88
C SER A 14 9.94 16.11 6.00
N LYS A 15 9.94 17.30 6.61
CA LYS A 15 11.18 18.04 6.84
C LYS A 15 12.15 17.24 7.70
N ALA A 16 11.68 16.64 8.79
CA ALA A 16 12.49 15.81 9.68
C ALA A 16 13.09 14.59 8.95
N VAL A 17 12.31 13.93 8.10
CA VAL A 17 12.82 12.82 7.26
C VAL A 17 13.91 13.30 6.31
N ILE A 18 13.74 14.46 5.65
CA ILE A 18 14.76 15.02 4.74
C ILE A 18 16.04 15.32 5.53
N GLU A 19 15.94 16.00 6.67
CA GLU A 19 17.07 16.33 7.55
C GLU A 19 17.78 15.06 8.04
N LYS A 20 17.01 14.03 8.46
CA LYS A 20 17.57 12.73 8.91
C LYS A 20 18.34 12.02 7.80
N VAL A 21 17.79 11.97 6.59
CA VAL A 21 18.46 11.36 5.43
C VAL A 21 19.73 12.13 5.07
N CYS A 22 19.67 13.46 5.00
CA CYS A 22 20.82 14.30 4.65
C CYS A 22 21.94 14.18 5.67
N SER A 23 21.66 14.28 6.98
CA SER A 23 22.69 14.16 8.03
C SER A 23 23.31 12.77 8.03
N SER A 24 22.49 11.71 7.88
CA SER A 24 22.98 10.33 7.90
C SER A 24 23.95 10.00 6.77
N LEU A 25 23.83 10.65 5.61
CA LEU A 25 24.76 10.46 4.49
C LEU A 25 26.20 10.88 4.84
N GLY A 26 26.37 11.87 5.70
CA GLY A 26 27.68 12.34 6.16
C GLY A 26 28.15 11.72 7.46
N GLU A 27 27.23 11.38 8.37
CA GLU A 27 27.55 10.99 9.74
C GLU A 27 27.51 9.47 9.96
N VAL A 28 26.67 8.71 9.22
CA VAL A 28 26.39 7.28 9.41
C VAL A 28 26.63 6.51 8.11
N TRP A 29 27.78 6.74 7.48
CA TRP A 29 28.13 6.21 6.16
C TRP A 29 28.79 4.82 6.18
N GLY A 30 29.02 4.25 7.36
CA GLY A 30 29.71 2.95 7.51
C GLY A 30 28.93 1.79 6.93
N ASN A 31 29.67 0.73 6.54
CA ASN A 31 29.06 -0.55 6.20
C ASN A 31 28.71 -1.30 7.50
N THR A 32 27.45 -1.64 7.71
CA THR A 32 26.92 -2.34 8.91
C THR A 32 27.58 -3.71 9.16
N SER A 33 28.24 -4.30 8.16
CA SER A 33 28.97 -5.57 8.33
C SER A 33 30.42 -5.39 8.80
N SER A 34 30.90 -4.15 8.93
CA SER A 34 32.29 -3.88 9.31
C SER A 34 32.47 -3.82 10.83
N LEU A 35 33.48 -4.51 11.36
CA LEU A 35 33.75 -4.60 12.80
C LEU A 35 34.47 -3.40 13.39
N HIS A 36 34.90 -2.45 12.59
CA HIS A 36 35.54 -1.21 13.08
C HIS A 36 34.47 -0.18 13.51
N ARG A 37 34.88 0.81 14.29
CA ARG A 37 34.01 1.79 14.93
C ARG A 37 32.96 2.43 13.99
N VAL A 38 33.34 2.76 12.75
CA VAL A 38 32.43 3.41 11.78
C VAL A 38 31.33 2.44 11.31
N GLY A 39 31.68 1.16 11.11
CA GLY A 39 30.67 0.14 10.74
C GLY A 39 29.74 -0.18 11.90
N MET A 40 30.28 -0.32 13.11
CA MET A 40 29.47 -0.58 14.33
C MET A 40 28.48 0.56 14.59
N ALA A 41 28.89 1.82 14.43
CA ALA A 41 27.99 2.96 14.57
C ALA A 41 26.82 2.95 13.54
N ALA A 42 27.09 2.46 12.32
CA ALA A 42 26.04 2.29 11.31
C ALA A 42 25.11 1.12 11.65
N ASP A 43 25.64 0.03 12.18
CA ASP A 43 24.84 -1.13 12.62
C ASP A 43 23.95 -0.78 13.80
N ASP A 44 24.47 -0.07 14.81
CA ASP A 44 23.70 0.43 15.96
C ASP A 44 22.55 1.33 15.50
N ALA A 45 22.82 2.26 14.59
CA ALA A 45 21.79 3.17 14.06
C ALA A 45 20.69 2.41 13.27
N VAL A 46 21.08 1.43 12.47
CA VAL A 46 20.12 0.57 11.76
C VAL A 46 19.33 -0.32 12.73
N SER A 47 19.96 -0.83 13.79
CA SER A 47 19.28 -1.63 14.82
C SER A 47 18.23 -0.80 15.57
N GLU A 48 18.54 0.45 15.92
CA GLU A 48 17.57 1.39 16.52
C GLU A 48 16.42 1.68 15.55
N ALA A 49 16.73 2.01 14.30
CA ALA A 49 15.72 2.26 13.27
C ALA A 49 14.79 1.07 13.07
N ARG A 50 15.33 -0.13 13.07
CA ARG A 50 14.56 -1.39 12.99
C ARG A 50 13.61 -1.55 14.16
N ALA A 51 14.05 -1.22 15.39
CA ALA A 51 13.20 -1.28 16.58
C ALA A 51 12.04 -0.27 16.51
N ILE A 52 12.29 0.94 16.02
CA ILE A 52 11.25 1.97 15.82
C ILE A 52 10.21 1.47 14.81
N ILE A 53 10.64 0.96 13.66
CA ILE A 53 9.74 0.45 12.62
C ILE A 53 8.93 -0.74 13.15
N ALA A 54 9.57 -1.67 13.84
CA ALA A 54 8.91 -2.82 14.45
C ALA A 54 7.83 -2.38 15.44
N SER A 55 8.12 -1.41 16.31
CA SER A 55 7.17 -0.90 17.31
C SER A 55 5.92 -0.31 16.66
N GLY A 56 6.06 0.31 15.47
CA GLY A 56 4.94 0.90 14.72
C GLY A 56 3.88 -0.11 14.26
N ILE A 57 4.20 -1.40 14.25
CA ILE A 57 3.26 -2.48 13.90
C ILE A 57 3.12 -3.54 15.00
N GLY A 58 3.65 -3.28 16.21
CA GLY A 58 3.61 -4.21 17.33
C GLY A 58 4.55 -5.42 17.19
N ALA A 59 5.56 -5.39 16.28
CA ALA A 59 6.53 -6.46 16.06
C ALA A 59 7.77 -6.36 16.97
N GLN A 60 8.61 -7.40 16.96
CA GLN A 60 9.99 -7.37 17.47
C GLN A 60 10.93 -6.93 16.32
N LYS A 61 12.08 -6.32 16.67
CA LYS A 61 13.04 -5.88 15.65
C LYS A 61 13.59 -7.02 14.79
N GLU A 62 13.73 -8.22 15.36
CA GLU A 62 14.20 -9.41 14.67
C GLU A 62 13.21 -9.97 13.64
N GLU A 63 11.98 -9.44 13.61
CA GLU A 63 10.93 -9.83 12.67
C GLU A 63 10.87 -8.89 11.44
N ILE A 64 11.70 -7.84 11.40
CA ILE A 64 11.73 -6.86 10.30
C ILE A 64 12.92 -7.13 9.38
N ILE A 65 12.65 -7.24 8.11
CA ILE A 65 13.62 -7.38 7.01
C ILE A 65 13.55 -6.13 6.13
N PHE A 66 14.66 -5.46 5.90
CA PHE A 66 14.72 -4.35 4.97
C PHE A 66 14.89 -4.81 3.52
N ASN A 67 14.19 -4.16 2.63
CA ASN A 67 14.25 -4.39 1.19
C ASN A 67 14.13 -3.05 0.42
N ALA A 68 14.14 -3.09 -0.91
CA ALA A 68 14.02 -1.86 -1.71
C ALA A 68 12.58 -1.34 -1.81
N SER A 69 11.57 -2.18 -1.61
CA SER A 69 10.15 -1.81 -1.70
C SER A 69 9.25 -2.97 -1.30
N ALA A 70 7.99 -2.68 -0.99
CA ALA A 70 6.97 -3.72 -0.79
C ALA A 70 6.85 -4.66 -1.99
N SER A 71 7.10 -4.18 -3.22
CA SER A 71 7.09 -5.05 -4.40
C SER A 71 8.15 -6.16 -4.32
N GLU A 72 9.35 -5.88 -3.78
CA GLU A 72 10.37 -6.89 -3.50
C GLU A 72 9.85 -7.87 -2.44
N GLY A 73 9.28 -7.37 -1.33
CA GLY A 73 8.72 -8.19 -0.26
C GLY A 73 7.57 -9.08 -0.73
N ASN A 74 6.61 -8.54 -1.48
CA ASN A 74 5.48 -9.30 -2.06
C ASN A 74 5.99 -10.45 -2.94
N ASN A 75 6.99 -10.18 -3.81
CA ASN A 75 7.62 -11.20 -4.64
C ASN A 75 8.32 -12.25 -3.80
N GLN A 76 9.04 -11.85 -2.75
CA GLN A 76 9.76 -12.77 -1.89
C GLN A 76 8.82 -13.72 -1.17
N VAL A 77 7.77 -13.20 -0.54
CA VAL A 77 6.77 -14.03 0.15
C VAL A 77 6.14 -15.01 -0.82
N ILE A 78 5.54 -14.54 -1.91
CA ILE A 78 4.79 -15.40 -2.83
C ILE A 78 5.70 -16.49 -3.43
N LYS A 79 6.90 -16.11 -3.88
CA LYS A 79 7.84 -17.06 -4.50
C LYS A 79 8.37 -18.10 -3.52
N SER A 80 8.52 -17.77 -2.24
CA SER A 80 8.96 -18.73 -1.20
C SER A 80 7.96 -19.85 -0.94
N PHE A 81 6.70 -19.70 -1.33
CA PHE A 81 5.65 -20.71 -1.16
C PHE A 81 5.40 -21.56 -2.41
N ILE A 82 6.06 -21.25 -3.55
CA ILE A 82 5.87 -21.98 -4.80
C ILE A 82 6.37 -23.41 -4.64
N ARG A 83 5.46 -24.35 -4.82
CA ARG A 83 5.73 -25.78 -4.91
C ARG A 83 4.60 -26.44 -5.69
N GLU A 84 4.92 -27.53 -6.39
CA GLU A 84 3.93 -28.28 -7.17
C GLU A 84 2.76 -28.74 -6.30
N GLY A 85 1.54 -28.55 -6.80
CA GLY A 85 0.32 -28.92 -6.10
C GLY A 85 -0.07 -28.02 -4.93
N ALA A 86 0.66 -26.94 -4.67
CA ALA A 86 0.24 -25.94 -3.69
C ALA A 86 -0.99 -25.16 -4.18
N HIS A 87 -1.79 -24.68 -3.24
CA HIS A 87 -2.90 -23.79 -3.52
C HIS A 87 -2.69 -22.44 -2.81
N PHE A 88 -2.87 -21.35 -3.55
CA PHE A 88 -2.85 -19.98 -3.04
C PHE A 88 -4.22 -19.31 -3.20
N ILE A 89 -4.54 -18.42 -2.28
CA ILE A 89 -5.74 -17.58 -2.38
C ILE A 89 -5.28 -16.10 -2.36
N THR A 90 -5.85 -15.30 -3.24
CA THR A 90 -5.65 -13.85 -3.30
C THR A 90 -6.93 -13.15 -3.74
N THR A 91 -6.97 -11.81 -3.68
CA THR A 91 -8.10 -11.05 -4.21
C THR A 91 -7.85 -10.64 -5.68
N SER A 92 -8.90 -10.38 -6.43
CA SER A 92 -8.81 -9.90 -7.82
C SER A 92 -8.41 -8.43 -7.92
N THR A 93 -8.32 -7.73 -6.79
CA THR A 93 -8.04 -6.28 -6.71
C THR A 93 -6.66 -5.97 -6.14
N GLU A 94 -5.76 -6.95 -6.05
CA GLU A 94 -4.41 -6.78 -5.53
C GLU A 94 -3.53 -5.85 -6.37
N HIS A 95 -2.49 -5.32 -5.74
CA HIS A 95 -1.46 -4.57 -6.46
C HIS A 95 -0.75 -5.43 -7.53
N PRO A 96 -0.32 -4.86 -8.67
CA PRO A 96 0.38 -5.61 -9.72
C PRO A 96 1.56 -6.47 -9.24
N SER A 97 2.29 -6.08 -8.18
CA SER A 97 3.38 -6.89 -7.61
C SER A 97 2.91 -8.21 -7.01
N VAL A 98 1.67 -8.28 -6.49
CA VAL A 98 1.04 -9.51 -6.03
C VAL A 98 0.46 -10.26 -7.22
N MET A 99 -0.35 -9.60 -8.07
CA MET A 99 -1.00 -10.23 -9.22
C MET A 99 -0.01 -10.92 -10.16
N ARG A 100 1.09 -10.22 -10.52
CA ARG A 100 2.13 -10.80 -11.40
C ARG A 100 2.91 -11.92 -10.73
N SER A 101 3.11 -11.85 -9.41
CA SER A 101 3.73 -12.93 -8.66
C SER A 101 2.82 -14.17 -8.58
N MET A 102 1.50 -13.98 -8.47
CA MET A 102 0.52 -15.07 -8.55
C MET A 102 0.48 -15.69 -9.95
N GLU A 103 0.50 -14.90 -11.02
CA GLU A 103 0.63 -15.40 -12.40
C GLU A 103 1.93 -16.20 -12.61
N TYR A 104 3.02 -15.79 -11.96
CA TYR A 104 4.27 -16.54 -11.98
C TYR A 104 4.13 -17.88 -11.23
N ALA A 105 3.48 -17.88 -10.07
CA ALA A 105 3.23 -19.08 -9.29
C ALA A 105 2.38 -20.09 -10.08
N GLU A 106 1.33 -19.65 -10.79
CA GLU A 106 0.51 -20.51 -11.66
C GLU A 106 1.35 -21.19 -12.74
N ARG A 107 2.22 -20.43 -13.41
CA ARG A 107 3.13 -21.02 -14.42
C ARG A 107 4.12 -22.00 -13.81
N SER A 108 4.31 -21.97 -12.50
CA SER A 108 5.19 -22.87 -11.72
C SER A 108 4.42 -24.03 -11.07
N GLY A 109 3.16 -24.27 -11.47
CA GLY A 109 2.37 -25.42 -11.02
C GLY A 109 1.57 -25.21 -9.73
N VAL A 110 1.40 -23.96 -9.29
CA VAL A 110 0.53 -23.59 -8.16
C VAL A 110 -0.88 -23.32 -8.66
N GLU A 111 -1.89 -23.82 -7.97
CA GLU A 111 -3.27 -23.42 -8.21
C GLU A 111 -3.56 -22.11 -7.46
N VAL A 112 -4.13 -21.11 -8.15
CA VAL A 112 -4.44 -19.80 -7.54
C VAL A 112 -5.92 -19.49 -7.65
N THR A 113 -6.58 -19.37 -6.51
CA THR A 113 -7.94 -18.82 -6.41
C THR A 113 -7.89 -17.31 -6.25
N ARG A 114 -8.55 -16.58 -7.16
CA ARG A 114 -8.73 -15.13 -7.10
C ARG A 114 -10.16 -14.82 -6.69
N LEU A 115 -10.33 -14.36 -5.46
CA LEU A 115 -11.63 -14.00 -4.92
C LEU A 115 -12.15 -12.73 -5.60
N LYS A 116 -13.44 -12.74 -5.88
CA LYS A 116 -14.13 -11.56 -6.40
C LYS A 116 -14.40 -10.57 -5.29
N THR A 117 -14.66 -9.34 -5.68
CA THR A 117 -15.11 -8.28 -4.78
C THR A 117 -16.44 -7.72 -5.27
N ASP A 118 -17.18 -7.11 -4.36
CA ASP A 118 -18.37 -6.36 -4.73
C ASP A 118 -18.02 -5.06 -5.49
N ARG A 119 -19.05 -4.27 -5.84
CA ARG A 119 -18.88 -2.98 -6.54
C ARG A 119 -18.02 -1.97 -5.77
N TYR A 120 -17.85 -2.12 -4.48
CA TYR A 120 -17.06 -1.22 -3.62
C TYR A 120 -15.71 -1.79 -3.22
N GLY A 121 -15.39 -2.97 -3.72
CA GLY A 121 -14.11 -3.65 -3.49
C GLY A 121 -14.10 -4.50 -2.22
N ASN A 122 -15.25 -4.73 -1.57
CA ASN A 122 -15.34 -5.58 -0.39
C ASN A 122 -15.24 -7.06 -0.78
N LEU A 123 -14.49 -7.81 0.03
CA LEU A 123 -14.33 -9.25 -0.11
C LEU A 123 -15.59 -9.99 0.39
N ASP A 124 -16.02 -11.01 -0.34
CA ASP A 124 -17.00 -11.97 0.15
C ASP A 124 -16.31 -13.03 1.04
N LEU A 125 -16.56 -12.93 2.35
CA LEU A 125 -15.97 -13.84 3.34
C LEU A 125 -16.52 -15.28 3.24
N ASP A 126 -17.72 -15.47 2.71
CA ASP A 126 -18.28 -16.82 2.53
C ASP A 126 -17.63 -17.50 1.32
N GLU A 127 -17.41 -16.77 0.22
CA GLU A 127 -16.60 -17.25 -0.90
C GLU A 127 -15.17 -17.57 -0.44
N PHE A 128 -14.56 -16.71 0.41
CA PHE A 128 -13.25 -16.96 0.98
C PHE A 128 -13.21 -18.27 1.79
N ARG A 129 -14.14 -18.46 2.74
CA ARG A 129 -14.23 -19.68 3.55
C ARG A 129 -14.38 -20.93 2.70
N ALA A 130 -15.24 -20.86 1.69
CA ALA A 130 -15.46 -21.98 0.75
C ALA A 130 -14.24 -22.31 -0.11
N SER A 131 -13.34 -21.34 -0.32
CA SER A 131 -12.12 -21.48 -1.11
C SER A 131 -10.95 -22.10 -0.34
N LEU A 132 -11.01 -22.15 0.99
CA LEU A 132 -9.95 -22.74 1.82
C LEU A 132 -9.89 -24.26 1.67
N ARG A 133 -8.68 -24.79 1.43
CA ARG A 133 -8.42 -26.21 1.22
C ARG A 133 -7.29 -26.69 2.12
N LYS A 134 -7.17 -28.02 2.29
CA LYS A 134 -6.07 -28.64 3.07
C LYS A 134 -4.68 -28.33 2.52
N ASN A 135 -4.56 -28.17 1.18
CA ASN A 135 -3.32 -27.81 0.50
C ASN A 135 -3.17 -26.31 0.28
N THR A 136 -4.08 -25.46 0.79
CA THR A 136 -3.88 -24.01 0.81
C THR A 136 -2.66 -23.69 1.67
N SER A 137 -1.65 -23.06 1.09
CA SER A 137 -0.38 -22.77 1.73
C SER A 137 -0.13 -21.28 1.93
N LEU A 138 -0.77 -20.43 1.13
CA LEU A 138 -0.64 -18.97 1.22
C LEU A 138 -2.01 -18.32 0.94
N VAL A 139 -2.38 -17.38 1.79
CA VAL A 139 -3.42 -16.37 1.55
C VAL A 139 -2.72 -15.03 1.48
N SER A 140 -2.92 -14.29 0.39
CA SER A 140 -2.33 -12.95 0.21
C SER A 140 -3.45 -11.96 -0.05
N ALA A 141 -3.61 -10.98 0.84
CA ALA A 141 -4.63 -9.94 0.74
C ALA A 141 -4.02 -8.57 1.08
N MET A 142 -4.30 -7.57 0.26
CA MET A 142 -3.92 -6.20 0.61
C MET A 142 -4.82 -5.66 1.73
N MET A 143 -4.25 -4.89 2.65
CA MET A 143 -5.03 -4.30 3.75
C MET A 143 -5.97 -3.21 3.26
N VAL A 144 -5.47 -2.34 2.38
CA VAL A 144 -6.22 -1.21 1.80
C VAL A 144 -5.94 -1.12 0.32
N ASN A 145 -6.97 -1.11 -0.49
CA ASN A 145 -6.82 -0.98 -1.94
C ASN A 145 -6.31 0.42 -2.33
N ASN A 146 -5.27 0.47 -3.15
CA ASN A 146 -4.60 1.71 -3.55
C ASN A 146 -5.38 2.56 -4.57
N GLU A 147 -6.42 2.01 -5.21
CA GLU A 147 -7.24 2.73 -6.19
C GLU A 147 -8.56 3.22 -5.57
N THR A 148 -9.21 2.40 -4.76
CA THR A 148 -10.53 2.68 -4.20
C THR A 148 -10.53 2.96 -2.70
N GLY A 149 -9.49 2.53 -1.99
CA GLY A 149 -9.45 2.65 -0.54
C GLY A 149 -10.27 1.57 0.18
N ALA A 150 -10.85 0.58 -0.52
CA ALA A 150 -11.52 -0.54 0.11
C ALA A 150 -10.61 -1.20 1.16
N ILE A 151 -11.15 -1.49 2.35
CA ILE A 151 -10.42 -2.08 3.47
C ILE A 151 -10.80 -3.55 3.55
N ASN A 152 -9.82 -4.45 3.41
CA ASN A 152 -10.05 -5.87 3.60
C ASN A 152 -10.11 -6.23 5.09
N PRO A 153 -11.00 -7.15 5.48
CA PRO A 153 -11.21 -7.60 6.86
C PRO A 153 -10.14 -8.63 7.27
N ILE A 154 -8.93 -8.16 7.58
CA ILE A 154 -7.75 -9.03 7.81
C ILE A 154 -7.95 -9.96 9.02
N ASP A 155 -8.60 -9.48 10.07
CA ASP A 155 -8.83 -10.28 11.29
C ASP A 155 -9.86 -11.40 11.03
N GLU A 156 -10.87 -11.14 10.20
CA GLU A 156 -11.86 -12.13 9.78
C GLU A 156 -11.25 -13.16 8.80
N ILE A 157 -10.33 -12.74 7.94
CA ILE A 157 -9.56 -13.64 7.08
C ILE A 157 -8.71 -14.59 7.94
N ASP A 158 -7.98 -14.07 8.93
CA ASP A 158 -7.20 -14.89 9.87
C ASP A 158 -8.08 -15.87 10.64
N SER A 159 -9.20 -15.40 11.17
CA SER A 159 -10.17 -16.22 11.90
C SER A 159 -10.67 -17.38 11.03
N ALA A 160 -11.05 -17.10 9.79
CA ALA A 160 -11.52 -18.15 8.87
C ALA A 160 -10.43 -19.16 8.50
N ILE A 161 -9.16 -18.74 8.35
CA ILE A 161 -8.03 -19.66 8.15
C ILE A 161 -7.92 -20.61 9.35
N LYS A 162 -7.96 -20.10 10.58
CA LYS A 162 -7.87 -20.89 11.80
C LYS A 162 -9.04 -21.86 11.96
N GLU A 163 -10.26 -21.39 11.73
CA GLU A 163 -11.50 -22.19 11.83
C GLU A 163 -11.54 -23.33 10.81
N SER A 164 -10.99 -23.11 9.62
CA SER A 164 -10.94 -24.15 8.57
C SER A 164 -9.96 -25.29 8.85
N GLY A 165 -9.09 -25.14 9.86
CA GLY A 165 -7.98 -26.05 10.12
C GLY A 165 -6.89 -26.04 9.03
N SER A 166 -6.92 -25.08 8.12
CA SER A 166 -5.88 -24.86 7.12
C SER A 166 -4.56 -24.48 7.78
N ARG A 167 -3.44 -24.86 7.15
CA ARG A 167 -2.09 -24.42 7.52
C ARG A 167 -1.60 -23.24 6.66
N ALA A 168 -2.49 -22.59 5.95
CA ALA A 168 -2.18 -21.45 5.11
C ALA A 168 -1.52 -20.34 5.94
N ARG A 169 -0.51 -19.70 5.37
CA ARG A 169 0.11 -18.49 5.93
C ARG A 169 -0.60 -17.26 5.39
N LEU A 170 -0.76 -16.26 6.25
CA LEU A 170 -1.37 -14.99 5.89
C LEU A 170 -0.31 -13.94 5.56
N HIS A 171 -0.27 -13.51 4.31
CA HIS A 171 0.51 -12.37 3.82
C HIS A 171 -0.41 -11.17 3.61
N VAL A 172 0.01 -10.02 4.12
CA VAL A 172 -0.72 -8.75 3.99
C VAL A 172 0.14 -7.70 3.32
N ASP A 173 -0.29 -7.21 2.15
CA ASP A 173 0.25 -5.98 1.57
C ASP A 173 -0.36 -4.78 2.33
N ALA A 174 0.42 -4.20 3.25
CA ALA A 174 0.01 -3.08 4.09
C ALA A 174 0.51 -1.72 3.58
N VAL A 175 0.91 -1.62 2.32
CA VAL A 175 1.46 -0.39 1.73
C VAL A 175 0.54 0.82 1.91
N GLN A 176 -0.75 0.64 1.77
CA GLN A 176 -1.74 1.71 1.99
C GLN A 176 -2.33 1.71 3.40
N GLY A 177 -2.00 0.72 4.23
CA GLY A 177 -2.47 0.60 5.62
C GLY A 177 -1.48 1.13 6.65
N LEU A 178 -0.16 0.95 6.42
CA LEU A 178 0.89 1.35 7.36
C LEU A 178 0.75 2.82 7.76
N MET A 179 0.75 3.10 9.09
CA MET A 179 0.58 4.45 9.68
C MET A 179 -0.71 5.19 9.27
N LYS A 180 -1.63 4.52 8.60
CA LYS A 180 -2.96 5.04 8.22
C LYS A 180 -4.09 4.32 8.96
N LEU A 181 -3.86 3.06 9.29
CA LEU A 181 -4.72 2.24 10.14
C LEU A 181 -3.89 1.70 11.31
N PRO A 182 -4.50 1.45 12.47
CA PRO A 182 -3.83 0.73 13.54
C PRO A 182 -3.47 -0.69 13.09
N ILE A 183 -2.20 -1.08 13.26
CA ILE A 183 -1.72 -2.44 12.98
C ILE A 183 -1.05 -2.98 14.23
N ASP A 184 -1.46 -4.18 14.66
CA ASP A 184 -0.79 -4.92 15.73
C ASP A 184 -0.66 -6.40 15.29
N VAL A 185 0.51 -6.73 14.74
CA VAL A 185 0.77 -8.09 14.20
C VAL A 185 0.80 -9.18 15.28
N ARG A 186 0.84 -8.82 16.57
CA ARG A 186 0.74 -9.81 17.68
C ARG A 186 -0.70 -10.24 17.90
N LYS A 187 -1.66 -9.34 17.67
CA LYS A 187 -3.10 -9.60 17.84
C LYS A 187 -3.70 -10.21 16.59
N SER A 188 -3.28 -9.72 15.43
CA SER A 188 -3.68 -10.29 14.14
C SER A 188 -2.89 -11.57 13.83
N GLY A 189 -3.45 -12.44 13.04
CA GLY A 189 -2.80 -13.67 12.56
C GLY A 189 -1.81 -13.47 11.41
N ILE A 190 -1.40 -12.25 11.13
CA ILE A 190 -0.50 -11.92 10.01
C ILE A 190 0.84 -12.62 10.18
N ASP A 191 1.22 -13.47 9.22
CA ASP A 191 2.52 -14.14 9.18
C ASP A 191 3.58 -13.30 8.46
N PHE A 192 3.17 -12.57 7.42
CA PHE A 192 4.04 -11.69 6.62
C PHE A 192 3.30 -10.38 6.34
N LEU A 193 4.02 -9.26 6.45
CA LEU A 193 3.48 -7.95 6.12
C LEU A 193 4.50 -7.16 5.32
N THR A 194 4.06 -6.54 4.23
CA THR A 194 4.93 -5.71 3.37
C THR A 194 4.50 -4.26 3.39
N ALA A 195 5.48 -3.36 3.40
CA ALA A 195 5.26 -1.92 3.32
C ALA A 195 6.43 -1.17 2.65
N SER A 196 6.16 0.05 2.19
CA SER A 196 7.14 0.94 1.57
C SER A 196 7.14 2.31 2.25
N ALA A 197 8.32 2.83 2.55
CA ALA A 197 8.49 4.09 3.27
C ALA A 197 7.86 5.29 2.55
N HIS A 198 7.96 5.35 1.22
CA HIS A 198 7.46 6.47 0.44
C HIS A 198 5.93 6.63 0.41
N LYS A 199 5.18 5.75 1.06
CA LYS A 199 3.73 5.87 1.24
C LYS A 199 3.34 6.48 2.59
N VAL A 200 4.34 6.69 3.45
CA VAL A 200 4.18 7.22 4.82
C VAL A 200 5.17 8.36 5.10
N HIS A 201 5.40 9.21 4.11
CA HIS A 201 6.31 10.37 4.18
C HIS A 201 7.79 10.03 4.35
N GLY A 202 8.17 8.77 4.15
CA GLY A 202 9.55 8.30 4.11
C GLY A 202 10.19 8.39 2.72
N PRO A 203 11.47 8.01 2.59
CA PRO A 203 12.19 8.04 1.32
C PRO A 203 11.76 6.92 0.37
N LYS A 204 11.97 7.13 -0.94
CA LYS A 204 11.86 6.07 -1.96
C LYS A 204 13.06 5.11 -1.87
N GLY A 205 12.90 3.90 -2.41
CA GLY A 205 14.00 2.92 -2.49
C GLY A 205 14.28 2.20 -1.17
N VAL A 206 13.34 2.23 -0.23
CA VAL A 206 13.36 1.44 1.00
C VAL A 206 11.95 0.97 1.36
N GLY A 207 11.87 -0.29 1.76
CA GLY A 207 10.68 -0.92 2.28
C GLY A 207 11.02 -1.89 3.40
N MET A 208 9.99 -2.49 3.97
CA MET A 208 10.11 -3.53 4.98
C MET A 208 9.27 -4.74 4.64
N LEU A 209 9.72 -5.89 5.13
CA LEU A 209 8.99 -7.13 5.21
C LEU A 209 9.02 -7.59 6.67
N TYR A 210 7.84 -7.67 7.29
CA TYR A 210 7.68 -8.37 8.56
C TYR A 210 7.59 -9.86 8.30
N VAL A 211 8.33 -10.64 9.07
CA VAL A 211 8.31 -12.10 9.06
C VAL A 211 8.08 -12.57 10.50
N ARG A 212 6.95 -13.20 10.77
CA ARG A 212 6.62 -13.68 12.11
C ARG A 212 7.72 -14.57 12.65
N LYS A 213 8.08 -14.40 13.91
CA LYS A 213 9.10 -15.20 14.61
C LYS A 213 8.88 -16.70 14.41
N GLY A 214 9.95 -17.39 14.04
CA GLY A 214 9.94 -18.84 13.76
C GLY A 214 9.64 -19.19 12.30
N LEU A 215 9.22 -18.24 11.47
CA LEU A 215 9.10 -18.42 10.03
C LEU A 215 10.38 -17.98 9.32
N LYS A 216 10.63 -18.55 8.15
CA LYS A 216 11.73 -18.19 7.24
C LYS A 216 11.22 -18.14 5.82
N LEU A 217 11.82 -17.28 5.02
CA LEU A 217 11.57 -17.17 3.60
C LEU A 217 12.85 -17.47 2.81
N GLU A 218 12.68 -18.00 1.62
CA GLU A 218 13.79 -18.11 0.66
C GLU A 218 14.28 -16.70 0.27
N SER A 219 15.59 -16.58 0.10
CA SER A 219 16.19 -15.34 -0.35
C SER A 219 15.83 -15.07 -1.81
N LEU A 220 15.24 -13.93 -2.10
CA LEU A 220 15.01 -13.50 -3.49
C LEU A 220 16.28 -12.92 -4.11
N VAL A 221 17.14 -12.28 -3.31
CA VAL A 221 18.41 -11.69 -3.71
C VAL A 221 19.52 -12.46 -3.00
N HIS A 222 20.24 -13.30 -3.75
CA HIS A 222 21.31 -14.13 -3.22
C HIS A 222 22.60 -13.35 -3.03
N GLY A 223 23.38 -13.68 -1.97
CA GLY A 223 24.67 -13.05 -1.66
C GLY A 223 25.08 -13.26 -0.21
N GLY A 224 25.59 -12.21 0.44
CA GLY A 224 25.99 -12.26 1.86
C GLY A 224 24.82 -12.46 2.82
N SER A 225 25.13 -12.73 4.10
CA SER A 225 24.17 -13.09 5.15
C SER A 225 23.41 -11.90 5.77
N HIS A 226 23.30 -10.78 5.08
CA HIS A 226 22.52 -9.63 5.58
C HIS A 226 21.04 -10.02 5.82
N GLU A 227 20.36 -9.24 6.64
CA GLU A 227 18.94 -9.42 6.91
C GLU A 227 18.60 -10.87 7.29
N MET A 228 19.36 -11.43 8.22
CA MET A 228 19.22 -12.80 8.73
C MET A 228 19.30 -13.88 7.63
N GLY A 229 20.02 -13.60 6.53
CA GLY A 229 20.17 -14.48 5.37
C GLY A 229 18.98 -14.47 4.42
N MET A 230 17.94 -13.68 4.70
CA MET A 230 16.74 -13.62 3.86
C MET A 230 16.82 -12.56 2.75
N ARG A 231 17.75 -11.60 2.85
CA ARG A 231 17.97 -10.59 1.81
C ARG A 231 19.41 -10.10 1.80
N ALA A 232 20.16 -10.45 0.77
CA ALA A 232 21.55 -10.04 0.62
C ALA A 232 21.70 -8.61 0.07
N GLY A 233 22.87 -8.03 0.27
CA GLY A 233 23.27 -6.69 -0.22
C GLY A 233 23.40 -5.66 0.89
N THR A 234 24.36 -4.76 0.71
CA THR A 234 24.64 -3.67 1.65
C THR A 234 23.37 -2.85 1.92
N LEU A 235 23.11 -2.56 3.19
CA LEU A 235 21.89 -1.87 3.60
C LEU A 235 21.90 -0.39 3.15
N ASN A 236 20.73 0.10 2.76
CA ASN A 236 20.49 1.51 2.50
C ASN A 236 20.30 2.26 3.83
N VAL A 237 21.41 2.50 4.55
CA VAL A 237 21.41 3.07 5.90
C VAL A 237 20.58 4.35 5.96
N SER A 238 20.88 5.33 5.10
CA SER A 238 20.17 6.62 5.09
C SER A 238 18.67 6.49 4.81
N GLY A 239 18.30 5.59 3.88
CA GLY A 239 16.89 5.30 3.59
C GLY A 239 16.18 4.65 4.79
N ILE A 240 16.84 3.71 5.48
CA ILE A 240 16.30 3.04 6.66
C ILE A 240 16.09 4.04 7.80
N LEU A 241 17.07 4.91 8.06
CA LEU A 241 16.96 5.95 9.09
C LEU A 241 15.84 6.95 8.78
N GLY A 242 15.70 7.34 7.50
CA GLY A 242 14.58 8.18 7.06
C GLY A 242 13.23 7.48 7.16
N PHE A 243 13.16 6.17 6.94
CA PHE A 243 11.93 5.40 7.16
C PHE A 243 11.56 5.36 8.64
N ALA A 244 12.52 5.07 9.51
CA ALA A 244 12.29 5.09 10.96
C ALA A 244 11.79 6.45 11.45
N GLU A 245 12.36 7.55 10.92
CA GLU A 245 11.92 8.89 11.26
C GLU A 245 10.47 9.14 10.86
N SER A 246 10.05 8.69 9.68
CA SER A 246 8.65 8.81 9.26
C SER A 246 7.69 8.03 10.17
N ILE A 247 8.09 6.83 10.62
CA ILE A 247 7.31 6.05 11.60
C ILE A 247 7.23 6.77 12.95
N ARG A 248 8.34 7.35 13.41
CA ARG A 248 8.39 8.10 14.68
C ARG A 248 7.44 9.30 14.67
N GLU A 249 7.36 10.04 13.57
CA GLU A 249 6.43 11.16 13.40
C GLU A 249 4.96 10.71 13.32
N MET A 250 4.69 9.63 12.59
CA MET A 250 3.33 9.23 12.27
C MET A 250 2.64 8.41 13.36
N SER A 251 3.39 7.51 14.02
CA SER A 251 2.80 6.49 14.90
C SER A 251 2.04 7.04 16.12
N PRO A 252 2.44 8.16 16.76
CA PRO A 252 1.71 8.67 17.92
C PRO A 252 0.31 9.19 17.59
N ASN A 253 0.06 9.60 16.35
CA ASN A 253 -1.12 10.38 15.95
C ASN A 253 -2.00 9.66 14.92
N ILE A 254 -1.89 8.33 14.78
CA ILE A 254 -2.62 7.57 13.72
C ILE A 254 -4.13 7.87 13.77
N ASN A 255 -4.75 7.83 14.96
CA ASN A 255 -6.18 8.06 15.10
C ASN A 255 -6.59 9.52 14.79
N GLU A 256 -5.76 10.49 15.19
CA GLU A 256 -6.00 11.90 14.88
C GLU A 256 -5.87 12.14 13.36
N HIS A 257 -4.83 11.62 12.76
CA HIS A 257 -4.61 11.67 11.31
C HIS A 257 -5.75 11.00 10.53
N TYR A 258 -6.24 9.86 11.02
CA TYR A 258 -7.39 9.17 10.44
C TYR A 258 -8.65 10.05 10.46
N ASN A 259 -8.98 10.60 11.63
CA ASN A 259 -10.15 11.45 11.80
C ASN A 259 -10.05 12.72 10.94
N ARG A 260 -8.87 13.32 10.89
CA ARG A 260 -8.62 14.48 10.03
C ARG A 260 -8.82 14.14 8.55
N ALA A 261 -8.22 13.06 8.06
CA ALA A 261 -8.40 12.61 6.69
C ALA A 261 -9.87 12.30 6.37
N TYR A 262 -10.61 11.73 7.33
CA TYR A 262 -12.05 11.46 7.17
C TYR A 262 -12.85 12.75 6.94
N GLN A 263 -12.60 13.81 7.71
CA GLN A 263 -13.27 15.09 7.52
C GLN A 263 -12.95 15.70 6.15
N LEU A 264 -11.69 15.63 5.71
CA LEU A 264 -11.28 16.12 4.39
C LEU A 264 -11.91 15.31 3.26
N LYS A 265 -11.90 13.96 3.36
CA LYS A 265 -12.58 13.09 2.40
C LYS A 265 -14.08 13.36 2.35
N LYS A 266 -14.72 13.55 3.49
CA LYS A 266 -16.16 13.86 3.58
C LYS A 266 -16.50 15.15 2.83
N ARG A 267 -15.71 16.22 3.00
CA ARG A 267 -15.89 17.47 2.24
C ARG A 267 -15.78 17.26 0.73
N LEU A 268 -14.78 16.51 0.27
CA LEU A 268 -14.64 16.16 -1.16
C LEU A 268 -15.83 15.33 -1.64
N TYR A 269 -16.22 14.32 -0.88
CA TYR A 269 -17.35 13.44 -1.18
C TYR A 269 -18.65 14.24 -1.35
N GLU A 270 -19.02 15.04 -0.33
CA GLU A 270 -20.24 15.85 -0.34
C GLU A 270 -20.24 16.89 -1.47
N GLY A 271 -19.10 17.52 -1.73
CA GLY A 271 -18.98 18.51 -2.80
C GLY A 271 -19.03 17.93 -4.21
N LEU A 272 -18.50 16.72 -4.41
CA LEU A 272 -18.44 16.05 -5.72
C LEU A 272 -19.75 15.30 -6.04
N THR A 273 -20.44 14.76 -5.04
CA THR A 273 -21.73 14.10 -5.24
C THR A 273 -22.86 15.07 -5.63
N GLN A 274 -22.69 16.39 -5.42
CA GLN A 274 -23.60 17.41 -5.94
C GLN A 274 -23.49 17.60 -7.46
N VAL A 275 -22.40 17.11 -8.07
CA VAL A 275 -22.22 17.21 -9.53
C VAL A 275 -22.97 16.07 -10.19
N GLU A 276 -23.97 16.41 -11.02
CA GLU A 276 -24.79 15.43 -11.72
C GLU A 276 -23.93 14.44 -12.54
N GLY A 277 -24.25 13.16 -12.46
CA GLY A 277 -23.58 12.08 -13.20
C GLY A 277 -22.21 11.66 -12.65
N ILE A 278 -21.75 12.20 -11.53
CA ILE A 278 -20.61 11.64 -10.79
C ILE A 278 -21.07 10.39 -10.05
N VAL A 279 -20.28 9.34 -10.19
CA VAL A 279 -20.45 8.08 -9.48
C VAL A 279 -19.30 7.91 -8.50
N VAL A 280 -19.60 7.64 -7.23
CA VAL A 280 -18.58 7.37 -6.21
C VAL A 280 -18.27 5.88 -6.16
N ASN A 281 -16.98 5.54 -6.26
CA ASN A 281 -16.47 4.17 -6.14
C ASN A 281 -15.98 3.86 -4.72
N SER A 282 -15.75 4.90 -3.90
CA SER A 282 -15.24 4.81 -2.52
C SER A 282 -16.26 5.44 -1.55
N PRO A 283 -17.29 4.72 -1.10
CA PRO A 283 -18.21 5.24 -0.09
C PRO A 283 -17.44 5.67 1.17
N LEU A 284 -18.06 6.53 1.99
CA LEU A 284 -17.44 6.99 3.25
C LEU A 284 -17.28 5.85 4.25
N GLU A 285 -18.24 4.95 4.25
CA GLU A 285 -18.22 3.74 5.06
C GLU A 285 -17.38 2.66 4.39
N TYR A 286 -16.70 1.84 5.19
CA TYR A 286 -15.92 0.66 4.73
C TYR A 286 -14.70 0.96 3.82
N THR A 287 -14.35 2.25 3.65
CA THR A 287 -13.15 2.61 2.88
C THR A 287 -12.23 3.54 3.65
N SER A 288 -10.94 3.45 3.37
CA SER A 288 -9.91 4.29 3.97
C SER A 288 -10.22 5.79 3.75
N PRO A 289 -10.09 6.63 4.77
CA PRO A 289 -10.30 8.06 4.64
C PRO A 289 -9.26 8.76 3.76
N TYR A 290 -8.17 8.07 3.44
CA TYR A 290 -7.08 8.64 2.64
C TYR A 290 -7.28 8.52 1.13
N ILE A 291 -8.31 7.82 0.67
CA ILE A 291 -8.55 7.58 -0.77
C ILE A 291 -10.01 7.83 -1.10
N LEU A 292 -10.25 8.65 -2.10
CA LEU A 292 -11.55 8.85 -2.75
C LEU A 292 -11.41 8.54 -4.24
N SER A 293 -12.14 7.54 -4.71
CA SER A 293 -12.28 7.21 -6.11
C SER A 293 -13.66 7.61 -6.60
N ILE A 294 -13.70 8.35 -7.70
CA ILE A 294 -14.93 8.74 -8.38
C ILE A 294 -14.82 8.37 -9.86
N SER A 295 -15.96 8.24 -10.50
CA SER A 295 -16.10 8.14 -11.94
C SER A 295 -16.96 9.26 -12.49
N ALA A 296 -16.50 9.90 -13.57
CA ALA A 296 -17.26 10.83 -14.40
C ALA A 296 -17.52 10.18 -15.78
N PRO A 297 -18.55 9.32 -15.95
CA PRO A 297 -18.74 8.50 -17.14
C PRO A 297 -18.95 9.29 -18.43
N PHE A 298 -19.16 10.59 -18.32
CA PHE A 298 -19.31 11.55 -19.42
C PHE A 298 -17.99 12.19 -19.88
N LEU A 299 -16.85 11.87 -19.18
CA LEU A 299 -15.51 12.39 -19.48
C LEU A 299 -14.49 11.23 -19.54
N ARG A 300 -13.32 11.52 -20.14
CA ARG A 300 -12.14 10.70 -19.98
C ARG A 300 -11.32 11.20 -18.80
N GLY A 301 -10.99 10.33 -17.84
CA GLY A 301 -10.20 10.65 -16.66
C GLY A 301 -8.85 11.28 -16.99
N GLU A 302 -8.21 10.86 -18.10
CA GLU A 302 -6.95 11.48 -18.58
C GLU A 302 -7.13 12.95 -18.99
N VAL A 303 -8.26 13.31 -19.61
CA VAL A 303 -8.57 14.70 -19.97
C VAL A 303 -8.79 15.53 -18.71
N LEU A 304 -9.54 14.99 -17.77
CA LEU A 304 -9.77 15.62 -16.47
C LEU A 304 -8.45 15.82 -15.71
N LEU A 305 -7.60 14.78 -15.65
CA LEU A 305 -6.29 14.83 -14.99
C LEU A 305 -5.41 15.93 -15.58
N ARG A 306 -5.31 16.03 -16.91
CA ARG A 306 -4.51 17.08 -17.57
C ARG A 306 -5.03 18.47 -17.26
N TYR A 307 -6.35 18.68 -17.35
CA TYR A 307 -6.97 19.96 -17.00
C TYR A 307 -6.67 20.37 -15.55
N LEU A 308 -6.83 19.43 -14.62
CA LEU A 308 -6.56 19.67 -13.20
C LEU A 308 -5.08 19.94 -12.94
N SER A 309 -4.17 19.22 -13.62
CA SER A 309 -2.74 19.44 -13.53
C SER A 309 -2.33 20.85 -13.97
N GLU A 310 -2.92 21.37 -15.06
CA GLU A 310 -2.71 22.77 -15.50
C GLU A 310 -3.20 23.80 -14.48
N LYS A 311 -4.19 23.42 -13.67
CA LYS A 311 -4.68 24.24 -12.55
C LYS A 311 -3.88 24.01 -11.26
N GLY A 312 -2.83 23.18 -11.26
CA GLY A 312 -2.03 22.87 -10.09
C GLY A 312 -2.69 21.86 -9.13
N VAL A 313 -3.69 21.09 -9.57
CA VAL A 313 -4.31 20.02 -8.79
C VAL A 313 -3.81 18.68 -9.26
N CYS A 314 -2.98 18.02 -8.44
CA CYS A 314 -2.38 16.73 -8.72
C CYS A 314 -3.30 15.60 -8.26
N VAL A 315 -3.86 14.85 -9.19
CA VAL A 315 -4.71 13.65 -8.97
C VAL A 315 -4.20 12.51 -9.85
N SER A 316 -4.78 11.32 -9.71
CA SER A 316 -4.40 10.15 -10.53
C SER A 316 -5.62 9.53 -11.18
N THR A 317 -5.43 8.87 -12.33
CA THR A 317 -6.39 7.89 -12.83
C THR A 317 -6.18 6.54 -12.13
N GLY A 318 -7.22 5.69 -12.03
CA GLY A 318 -7.12 4.36 -11.40
C GLY A 318 -5.96 3.52 -11.95
N SER A 319 -5.55 3.74 -13.20
CA SER A 319 -4.47 3.01 -13.88
C SER A 319 -3.09 3.69 -13.82
N ALA A 320 -2.83 4.58 -12.87
CA ALA A 320 -1.57 5.36 -12.80
C ALA A 320 -0.28 4.51 -12.79
N CYS A 321 -0.31 3.29 -12.26
CA CYS A 321 0.83 2.36 -12.32
C CYS A 321 1.06 1.75 -13.71
N SER A 322 0.16 1.98 -14.66
CA SER A 322 0.24 1.52 -16.05
C SER A 322 0.32 2.70 -17.04
N SER A 323 0.92 3.81 -16.64
CA SER A 323 1.01 5.06 -17.41
C SER A 323 1.53 4.91 -18.85
N ASN A 324 2.13 3.77 -19.19
CA ASN A 324 2.55 3.39 -20.55
C ASN A 324 1.63 2.33 -21.21
N SER A 325 0.52 1.93 -20.58
CA SER A 325 -0.41 0.95 -21.16
C SER A 325 -1.80 1.58 -21.33
N THR A 326 -2.39 1.39 -22.50
CA THR A 326 -3.79 1.73 -22.82
C THR A 326 -4.79 0.81 -22.10
N LYS A 327 -4.35 0.05 -21.09
CA LYS A 327 -5.18 -0.94 -20.41
C LYS A 327 -6.00 -0.28 -19.30
N ASP A 328 -7.26 -0.65 -19.25
CA ASP A 328 -8.19 -0.29 -18.18
C ASP A 328 -7.71 -0.79 -16.81
N SER A 329 -8.15 -0.14 -15.72
CA SER A 329 -7.88 -0.59 -14.36
C SER A 329 -8.44 -2.00 -14.14
N HIS A 330 -7.58 -2.95 -13.77
CA HIS A 330 -8.02 -4.31 -13.41
C HIS A 330 -8.83 -4.31 -12.13
N VAL A 331 -8.55 -3.39 -11.19
CA VAL A 331 -9.30 -3.22 -9.94
C VAL A 331 -10.73 -2.84 -10.22
N LEU A 332 -10.96 -1.74 -10.95
CA LEU A 332 -12.29 -1.26 -11.27
C LEU A 332 -13.06 -2.24 -12.16
N SER A 333 -12.34 -2.97 -13.03
CA SER A 333 -12.92 -4.04 -13.84
C SER A 333 -13.36 -5.23 -12.97
N ALA A 334 -12.54 -5.62 -12.00
CA ALA A 334 -12.87 -6.71 -11.05
C ALA A 334 -14.06 -6.35 -10.15
N MET A 335 -14.24 -5.07 -9.82
CA MET A 335 -15.40 -4.55 -9.09
C MET A 335 -16.67 -4.47 -9.95
N GLY A 336 -16.61 -4.79 -11.24
CA GLY A 336 -17.77 -4.81 -12.14
C GLY A 336 -18.21 -3.42 -12.63
N LEU A 337 -17.34 -2.41 -12.59
CA LEU A 337 -17.65 -1.10 -13.14
C LEU A 337 -17.76 -1.15 -14.67
N SER A 338 -18.67 -0.34 -15.22
CA SER A 338 -18.82 -0.23 -16.67
C SER A 338 -17.58 0.45 -17.31
N GLN A 339 -17.35 0.18 -18.59
CA GLN A 339 -16.26 0.77 -19.35
C GLN A 339 -16.25 2.32 -19.31
N LYS A 340 -17.43 2.96 -19.27
CA LYS A 340 -17.55 4.41 -19.14
C LYS A 340 -17.10 4.89 -17.77
N GLU A 341 -17.48 4.19 -16.71
CA GLU A 341 -17.04 4.50 -15.34
C GLU A 341 -15.53 4.32 -15.19
N ILE A 342 -14.96 3.22 -15.71
CA ILE A 342 -13.52 2.95 -15.65
C ILE A 342 -12.73 4.04 -16.37
N LYS A 343 -13.11 4.38 -17.60
CA LYS A 343 -12.42 5.41 -18.40
C LYS A 343 -12.59 6.82 -17.85
N GLY A 344 -13.67 7.07 -17.12
CA GLY A 344 -13.93 8.35 -16.46
C GLY A 344 -13.44 8.40 -15.00
N SER A 345 -12.73 7.36 -14.52
CA SER A 345 -12.32 7.30 -13.12
C SER A 345 -11.15 8.21 -12.80
N VAL A 346 -11.22 8.83 -11.61
CA VAL A 346 -10.14 9.62 -11.00
C VAL A 346 -10.05 9.27 -9.53
N ARG A 347 -8.82 9.13 -9.04
CA ARG A 347 -8.50 8.92 -7.64
C ARG A 347 -7.92 10.19 -7.05
N LEU A 348 -8.48 10.62 -5.93
CA LEU A 348 -7.93 11.63 -5.04
C LEU A 348 -7.39 10.92 -3.80
N SER A 349 -6.18 11.23 -3.40
CA SER A 349 -5.60 10.60 -2.22
C SER A 349 -4.92 11.60 -1.31
N LEU A 350 -5.29 11.54 -0.05
CA LEU A 350 -4.97 12.47 1.02
C LEU A 350 -3.77 11.99 1.85
N SER A 351 -3.23 12.89 2.64
CA SER A 351 -2.26 12.58 3.69
C SER A 351 -2.55 13.45 4.93
N PRO A 352 -1.93 13.18 6.08
CA PRO A 352 -2.01 14.07 7.24
C PRO A 352 -1.56 15.51 6.96
N MET A 353 -0.73 15.71 5.93
CA MET A 353 -0.22 17.02 5.52
C MET A 353 -1.16 17.78 4.60
N THR A 354 -2.24 17.15 4.12
CA THR A 354 -3.23 17.81 3.25
C THR A 354 -4.01 18.86 4.03
N SER A 355 -4.06 20.09 3.51
CA SER A 355 -4.73 21.22 4.15
C SER A 355 -6.19 21.37 3.71
N ASP A 356 -6.97 22.14 4.50
CA ASP A 356 -8.35 22.51 4.14
C ASP A 356 -8.39 23.36 2.88
N ASP A 357 -7.40 24.24 2.69
CA ASP A 357 -7.30 25.13 1.54
C ASP A 357 -7.04 24.33 0.25
N GLU A 358 -6.17 23.30 0.30
CA GLU A 358 -5.95 22.39 -0.83
C GLU A 358 -7.25 21.67 -1.23
N ILE A 359 -8.04 21.22 -0.25
CA ILE A 359 -9.33 20.55 -0.49
C ILE A 359 -10.35 21.51 -1.09
N ALA A 360 -10.47 22.73 -0.56
CA ALA A 360 -11.39 23.74 -1.08
C ALA A 360 -11.01 24.10 -2.52
N TYR A 361 -9.74 24.36 -2.78
CA TYR A 361 -9.23 24.70 -4.10
C TYR A 361 -9.43 23.55 -5.11
N ALA A 362 -9.11 22.32 -4.73
CA ALA A 362 -9.29 21.16 -5.59
C ALA A 362 -10.77 20.95 -5.95
N LEU A 363 -11.68 21.12 -4.98
CA LEU A 363 -13.11 20.97 -5.20
C LEU A 363 -13.65 22.00 -6.19
N GLU A 364 -13.24 23.26 -6.07
CA GLU A 364 -13.62 24.31 -7.03
C GLU A 364 -13.08 24.04 -8.43
N ALA A 365 -11.78 23.68 -8.54
CA ALA A 365 -11.16 23.34 -9.81
C ALA A 365 -11.83 22.13 -10.49
N MET A 366 -12.24 21.14 -9.72
CA MET A 366 -12.97 19.96 -10.24
C MET A 366 -14.36 20.35 -10.74
N LYS A 367 -15.13 21.16 -9.99
CA LYS A 367 -16.44 21.65 -10.42
C LYS A 367 -16.35 22.49 -11.71
N GLU A 368 -15.35 23.36 -11.80
CA GLU A 368 -15.06 24.12 -13.01
C GLU A 368 -14.75 23.19 -14.19
N ALA A 369 -13.86 22.20 -13.99
CA ALA A 369 -13.49 21.21 -15.00
C ALA A 369 -14.71 20.43 -15.52
N PHE A 370 -15.56 19.94 -14.62
CA PHE A 370 -16.79 19.22 -15.01
C PHE A 370 -17.75 20.10 -15.82
N SER A 371 -17.93 21.36 -15.40
CA SER A 371 -18.79 22.31 -16.14
C SER A 371 -18.22 22.64 -17.52
N PHE A 372 -16.91 22.86 -17.62
CA PHE A 372 -16.24 23.24 -18.87
C PHE A 372 -16.17 22.07 -19.87
N LEU A 373 -15.74 20.89 -19.40
CA LEU A 373 -15.53 19.73 -20.26
C LEU A 373 -16.82 19.03 -20.70
N ARG A 374 -17.94 19.25 -19.99
CA ARG A 374 -19.25 18.72 -20.38
C ARG A 374 -19.88 19.46 -21.56
N ARG A 375 -19.44 20.71 -21.82
CA ARG A 375 -19.95 21.54 -22.91
C ARG A 375 -19.26 21.29 -24.27
N LYS A 376 -18.20 20.50 -24.26
CA LYS A 376 -17.44 20.10 -25.46
C LYS A 376 -17.75 18.65 -25.84
#